data_bcb2164cfebd6639eb6b0ed07716ae59
#
_entry.id   bcb2164cfebd6639eb6b0ed07716ae59
#
_cell.length_a   1.000
_cell.length_b   1.000
_cell.length_c   1.000
_cell.angle_alpha   90.00
_cell.angle_beta   90.00
_cell.angle_gamma   90.00
#
_symmetry.space_group_name_H-M   'P 1'
#
loop_
_entity.id
_entity.type
_entity.pdbx_description
1 polymer ?
#
loop_
_entity_poly.entity_id
_entity_poly.type
_entity_poly.pdbx_seq_one_letter_code
_entity_poly.pdbx_strand_id
1 'polypeptide(L)'
;QQGIVPLLPAYTHRFGLSGLETGMLLAATALSTMAVSLPAGALADRLGARRLTVAAGSLMAVAMLAEAVAPSFSFLLLSRLVFGVGYGIIWTAGLTWLASVSPEGSGLGATVASSGIGGIVGPVLAGSLAGLVGLAIPFYMAALVFVALTVLLGTMRLPSPAPQAAASGFRRSAGGMLRNRGIVAATAAVVVAGMTWSVTYLLGPEELHSGGVSTATIGLLLSAAAAIFVLGSMTTTSIGTRAIRSKWILAAIAGAALAFVPGIMSSTPLSITAMVCGTAIARSVLWSVCYPLGARGAERMGLGVGVVMGFLQAVWATTSVVSPLAAGALLGVASPRDILAIAMLACLGVLGLTLAWMCRRSLGAWVRVAVERAHVNISA
;
A
#
# COMPACT_ATOMS: atom_id res chain seq x y z
N GLN A 1 1.49 -6.69 9.54
CA GLN A 1 1.35 -7.10 8.12
C GLN A 1 2.71 -7.27 7.44
N GLN A 2 3.63 -6.33 7.58
CA GLN A 2 4.95 -6.37 6.91
C GLN A 2 5.93 -7.38 7.52
N GLY A 3 5.69 -7.86 8.74
CA GLY A 3 6.57 -8.82 9.43
C GLY A 3 6.71 -10.18 8.74
N ILE A 4 5.75 -10.58 7.89
CA ILE A 4 5.88 -11.84 7.13
C ILE A 4 6.89 -11.74 5.99
N VAL A 5 7.14 -10.53 5.47
CA VAL A 5 7.96 -10.33 4.26
C VAL A 5 9.37 -10.92 4.38
N PRO A 6 10.14 -10.66 5.47
CA PRO A 6 11.47 -11.28 5.63
C PRO A 6 11.41 -12.79 5.85
N LEU A 7 10.22 -13.35 6.15
CA LEU A 7 10.01 -14.77 6.40
C LEU A 7 9.58 -15.53 5.14
N LEU A 8 9.21 -14.82 4.06
CA LEU A 8 8.74 -15.46 2.82
C LEU A 8 9.71 -16.52 2.29
N PRO A 9 11.04 -16.26 2.17
CA PRO A 9 11.96 -17.27 1.69
C PRO A 9 11.94 -18.55 2.54
N ALA A 10 11.88 -18.40 3.86
CA ALA A 10 11.82 -19.55 4.76
C ALA A 10 10.51 -20.36 4.62
N TYR A 11 9.38 -19.72 4.36
CA TYR A 11 8.12 -20.41 4.06
C TYR A 11 8.11 -21.04 2.68
N THR A 12 8.69 -20.36 1.67
CA THR A 12 8.89 -20.91 0.32
C THR A 12 9.67 -22.22 0.39
N HIS A 13 10.79 -22.24 1.11
CA HIS A 13 11.56 -23.47 1.31
C HIS A 13 10.82 -24.53 2.15
N ARG A 14 10.20 -24.11 3.26
CA ARG A 14 9.52 -25.06 4.17
C ARG A 14 8.37 -25.82 3.51
N PHE A 15 7.58 -25.13 2.67
CA PHE A 15 6.39 -25.73 2.04
C PHE A 15 6.58 -26.04 0.55
N GLY A 16 7.77 -25.78 -0.03
CA GLY A 16 8.03 -25.98 -1.45
C GLY A 16 7.14 -25.09 -2.34
N LEU A 17 6.92 -23.82 -1.94
CA LEU A 17 5.97 -22.97 -2.64
C LEU A 17 6.47 -22.54 -4.01
N SER A 18 5.55 -22.55 -4.96
CA SER A 18 5.73 -21.88 -6.25
C SER A 18 5.74 -20.35 -6.08
N GLY A 19 6.25 -19.63 -7.08
CA GLY A 19 6.20 -18.17 -7.09
C GLY A 19 4.78 -17.62 -6.99
N LEU A 20 3.81 -18.29 -7.62
CA LEU A 20 2.39 -17.91 -7.52
C LEU A 20 1.86 -18.05 -6.09
N GLU A 21 2.16 -19.15 -5.41
CA GLU A 21 1.75 -19.37 -4.02
C GLU A 21 2.37 -18.35 -3.07
N THR A 22 3.64 -17.99 -3.28
CA THR A 22 4.30 -16.90 -2.54
C THR A 22 3.62 -15.56 -2.80
N GLY A 23 3.25 -15.29 -4.06
CA GLY A 23 2.44 -14.11 -4.44
C GLY A 23 1.06 -14.09 -3.78
N MET A 24 0.40 -15.27 -3.65
CA MET A 24 -0.88 -15.40 -2.96
C MET A 24 -0.77 -15.03 -1.47
N LEU A 25 0.31 -15.38 -0.78
CA LEU A 25 0.52 -15.01 0.63
C LEU A 25 0.59 -13.49 0.82
N LEU A 26 1.21 -12.77 -0.12
CA LEU A 26 1.24 -11.30 -0.10
C LEU A 26 -0.11 -10.68 -0.45
N ALA A 27 -0.79 -11.23 -1.47
CA ALA A 27 -2.07 -10.75 -1.95
C ALA A 27 -3.22 -10.99 -0.96
N ALA A 28 -3.17 -12.07 -0.18
CA ALA A 28 -4.26 -12.53 0.69
C ALA A 28 -4.78 -11.44 1.62
N THR A 29 -3.90 -10.74 2.31
CA THR A 29 -4.30 -9.66 3.23
C THR A 29 -4.99 -8.50 2.49
N ALA A 30 -4.47 -8.09 1.32
CA ALA A 30 -5.05 -7.02 0.54
C ALA A 30 -6.42 -7.41 -0.04
N LEU A 31 -6.56 -8.66 -0.50
CA LEU A 31 -7.80 -9.21 -1.03
C LEU A 31 -8.91 -9.21 0.04
N SER A 32 -8.62 -9.75 1.21
CA SER A 32 -9.59 -9.79 2.32
C SER A 32 -9.93 -8.39 2.82
N THR A 33 -8.94 -7.50 2.94
CA THR A 33 -9.15 -6.11 3.32
C THR A 33 -10.09 -5.40 2.33
N MET A 34 -9.86 -5.59 1.04
CA MET A 34 -10.73 -5.02 -0.01
C MET A 34 -12.16 -5.54 0.10
N ALA A 35 -12.33 -6.86 0.27
CA ALA A 35 -13.63 -7.49 0.35
C ALA A 35 -14.44 -7.05 1.58
N VAL A 36 -13.76 -6.84 2.72
CA VAL A 36 -14.46 -6.54 3.99
C VAL A 36 -14.64 -5.05 4.25
N SER A 37 -13.88 -4.16 3.62
CA SER A 37 -13.90 -2.72 3.94
C SER A 37 -15.28 -2.09 3.80
N LEU A 38 -16.04 -2.40 2.73
CA LEU A 38 -17.39 -1.87 2.54
C LEU A 38 -18.39 -2.42 3.56
N PRO A 39 -18.53 -3.76 3.76
CA PRO A 39 -19.43 -4.30 4.78
C PRO A 39 -19.00 -3.92 6.20
N ALA A 40 -17.71 -3.71 6.49
CA ALA A 40 -17.24 -3.29 7.81
C ALA A 40 -17.75 -1.90 8.20
N GLY A 41 -17.86 -0.96 7.25
CA GLY A 41 -18.47 0.34 7.50
C GLY A 41 -19.94 0.23 7.93
N ALA A 42 -20.73 -0.51 7.16
CA ALA A 42 -22.15 -0.74 7.49
C ALA A 42 -22.34 -1.52 8.81
N LEU A 43 -21.43 -2.43 9.11
CA LEU A 43 -21.44 -3.21 10.35
C LEU A 43 -21.03 -2.34 11.55
N ALA A 44 -20.08 -1.41 11.36
CA ALA A 44 -19.68 -0.44 12.39
C ALA A 44 -20.85 0.49 12.78
N ASP A 45 -21.66 0.90 11.81
CA ASP A 45 -22.87 1.72 12.06
C ASP A 45 -23.93 0.94 12.87
N ARG A 46 -24.02 -0.38 12.69
CA ARG A 46 -25.02 -1.21 13.38
C ARG A 46 -24.56 -1.70 14.75
N LEU A 47 -23.34 -2.22 14.85
CA LEU A 47 -22.80 -2.85 16.08
C LEU A 47 -22.02 -1.87 16.96
N GLY A 48 -21.69 -0.70 16.42
CA GLY A 48 -20.80 0.28 17.02
C GLY A 48 -19.33 0.03 16.66
N ALA A 49 -18.65 1.09 16.23
CA ALA A 49 -17.28 1.04 15.74
C ALA A 49 -16.29 0.46 16.78
N ARG A 50 -16.46 0.79 18.06
CA ARG A 50 -15.62 0.25 19.17
C ARG A 50 -15.73 -1.28 19.28
N ARG A 51 -16.95 -1.81 19.34
CA ARG A 51 -17.16 -3.26 19.48
C ARG A 51 -16.56 -4.02 18.30
N LEU A 52 -16.76 -3.48 17.11
CA LEU A 52 -16.23 -4.08 15.89
C LEU A 52 -14.69 -4.03 15.84
N THR A 53 -14.07 -2.94 16.30
CA THR A 53 -12.60 -2.81 16.41
C THR A 53 -12.02 -3.82 17.40
N VAL A 54 -12.65 -4.01 18.56
CA VAL A 54 -12.23 -5.00 19.56
C VAL A 54 -12.37 -6.43 19.00
N ALA A 55 -13.49 -6.75 18.35
CA ALA A 55 -13.68 -8.06 17.70
C ALA A 55 -12.64 -8.30 16.59
N ALA A 56 -12.31 -7.28 15.81
CA ALA A 56 -11.27 -7.39 14.79
C ALA A 56 -9.87 -7.62 15.37
N GLY A 57 -9.53 -6.96 16.49
CA GLY A 57 -8.30 -7.22 17.23
C GLY A 57 -8.20 -8.66 17.74
N SER A 58 -9.29 -9.20 18.28
CA SER A 58 -9.36 -10.62 18.67
C SER A 58 -9.17 -11.55 17.48
N LEU A 59 -9.82 -11.24 16.34
CA LEU A 59 -9.68 -12.02 15.11
C LEU A 59 -8.23 -12.02 14.60
N MET A 60 -7.54 -10.88 14.66
CA MET A 60 -6.14 -10.78 14.27
C MET A 60 -5.23 -11.56 15.22
N ALA A 61 -5.50 -11.56 16.53
CA ALA A 61 -4.76 -12.37 17.48
C ALA A 61 -4.89 -13.88 17.17
N VAL A 62 -6.12 -14.35 16.91
CA VAL A 62 -6.37 -15.75 16.51
C VAL A 62 -5.68 -16.08 15.19
N ALA A 63 -5.74 -15.19 14.21
CA ALA A 63 -5.04 -15.37 12.93
C ALA A 63 -3.52 -15.48 13.10
N MET A 64 -2.91 -14.66 13.96
CA MET A 64 -1.48 -14.75 14.26
C MET A 64 -1.11 -16.07 14.95
N LEU A 65 -1.93 -16.55 15.90
CA LEU A 65 -1.73 -17.86 16.50
C LEU A 65 -1.83 -18.99 15.46
N ALA A 66 -2.79 -18.88 14.54
CA ALA A 66 -2.95 -19.84 13.45
C ALA A 66 -1.73 -19.80 12.49
N GLU A 67 -1.21 -18.63 12.15
CA GLU A 67 0.01 -18.50 11.35
C GLU A 67 1.23 -19.12 12.05
N ALA A 68 1.33 -18.99 13.38
CA ALA A 68 2.44 -19.55 14.18
C ALA A 68 2.48 -21.09 14.10
N VAL A 69 1.33 -21.73 14.08
CA VAL A 69 1.22 -23.21 14.09
C VAL A 69 0.93 -23.81 12.72
N ALA A 70 0.97 -23.01 11.65
CA ALA A 70 0.56 -23.43 10.31
C ALA A 70 1.29 -24.70 9.83
N PRO A 71 0.57 -25.83 9.63
CA PRO A 71 1.17 -27.09 9.20
C PRO A 71 1.33 -27.18 7.68
N SER A 72 0.62 -26.33 6.92
CA SER A 72 0.60 -26.36 5.46
C SER A 72 0.41 -24.97 4.87
N PHE A 73 0.72 -24.84 3.58
CA PHE A 73 0.47 -23.61 2.81
C PHE A 73 -1.00 -23.17 2.87
N SER A 74 -1.95 -24.08 2.62
CA SER A 74 -3.38 -23.75 2.61
C SER A 74 -3.85 -23.22 3.96
N PHE A 75 -3.35 -23.77 5.06
CA PHE A 75 -3.66 -23.29 6.40
C PHE A 75 -3.05 -21.91 6.65
N LEU A 76 -1.80 -21.68 6.24
CA LEU A 76 -1.13 -20.39 6.33
C LEU A 76 -1.87 -19.34 5.50
N LEU A 77 -2.27 -19.67 4.26
CA LEU A 77 -3.03 -18.79 3.38
C LEU A 77 -4.38 -18.40 3.98
N LEU A 78 -5.12 -19.39 4.54
CA LEU A 78 -6.39 -19.13 5.21
C LEU A 78 -6.20 -18.22 6.42
N SER A 79 -5.17 -18.45 7.22
CA SER A 79 -4.85 -17.60 8.37
C SER A 79 -4.54 -16.16 7.93
N ARG A 80 -3.82 -15.97 6.80
CA ARG A 80 -3.55 -14.66 6.19
C ARG A 80 -4.83 -13.97 5.71
N LEU A 81 -5.77 -14.71 5.13
CA LEU A 81 -7.09 -14.18 4.74
C LEU A 81 -7.89 -13.72 5.98
N VAL A 82 -7.90 -14.53 7.04
CA VAL A 82 -8.56 -14.16 8.31
C VAL A 82 -7.91 -12.92 8.93
N PHE A 83 -6.58 -12.86 8.95
CA PHE A 83 -5.85 -11.65 9.37
C PHE A 83 -6.26 -10.42 8.55
N GLY A 84 -6.37 -10.56 7.23
CA GLY A 84 -6.78 -9.48 6.33
C GLY A 84 -8.19 -8.97 6.58
N VAL A 85 -9.11 -9.85 6.99
CA VAL A 85 -10.47 -9.45 7.43
C VAL A 85 -10.37 -8.54 8.67
N GLY A 86 -9.68 -8.97 9.71
CA GLY A 86 -9.48 -8.17 10.93
C GLY A 86 -8.78 -6.84 10.63
N TYR A 87 -7.75 -6.87 9.80
CA TYR A 87 -7.01 -5.69 9.37
C TYR A 87 -7.90 -4.68 8.63
N GLY A 88 -8.73 -5.14 7.68
CA GLY A 88 -9.67 -4.29 6.97
C GLY A 88 -10.73 -3.65 7.86
N ILE A 89 -11.23 -4.39 8.85
CA ILE A 89 -12.16 -3.87 9.85
C ILE A 89 -11.50 -2.77 10.69
N ILE A 90 -10.26 -2.97 11.15
CA ILE A 90 -9.52 -1.95 11.94
C ILE A 90 -9.29 -0.69 11.11
N TRP A 91 -8.92 -0.81 9.85
CA TRP A 91 -8.74 0.34 8.97
C TRP A 91 -10.04 1.07 8.62
N THR A 92 -11.19 0.45 8.78
CA THR A 92 -12.49 1.09 8.52
C THR A 92 -13.14 1.56 9.83
N ALA A 93 -13.49 0.62 10.71
CA ALA A 93 -14.19 0.92 11.95
C ALA A 93 -13.26 1.56 13.01
N GLY A 94 -12.00 1.11 13.09
CA GLY A 94 -11.03 1.64 14.05
C GLY A 94 -10.65 3.09 13.76
N LEU A 95 -10.46 3.46 12.49
CA LEU A 95 -10.22 4.86 12.10
C LEU A 95 -11.42 5.75 12.36
N THR A 96 -12.64 5.27 12.08
CA THR A 96 -13.88 6.01 12.38
C THR A 96 -14.01 6.25 13.88
N TRP A 97 -13.74 5.23 14.69
CA TRP A 97 -13.75 5.36 16.14
C TRP A 97 -12.67 6.33 16.65
N LEU A 98 -11.43 6.17 16.19
CA LEU A 98 -10.32 7.05 16.56
C LEU A 98 -10.60 8.51 16.21
N ALA A 99 -11.14 8.78 15.03
CA ALA A 99 -11.51 10.13 14.60
C ALA A 99 -12.58 10.75 15.51
N SER A 100 -13.47 9.93 16.08
CA SER A 100 -14.55 10.42 16.98
C SER A 100 -14.10 10.73 18.40
N VAL A 101 -12.99 10.14 18.86
CA VAL A 101 -12.47 10.32 20.24
C VAL A 101 -11.23 11.19 20.31
N SER A 102 -10.66 11.55 19.15
CA SER A 102 -9.45 12.39 19.07
C SER A 102 -9.80 13.85 18.86
N PRO A 103 -9.04 14.80 19.46
CA PRO A 103 -9.14 16.22 19.10
C PRO A 103 -8.91 16.43 17.61
N GLU A 104 -9.45 17.50 17.03
CA GLU A 104 -9.47 17.78 15.60
C GLU A 104 -8.16 17.45 14.88
N GLY A 105 -8.21 16.44 14.00
CA GLY A 105 -7.11 16.02 13.11
C GLY A 105 -5.96 15.23 13.73
N SER A 106 -5.81 15.19 15.07
CA SER A 106 -4.66 14.54 15.73
C SER A 106 -4.65 13.01 15.59
N GLY A 107 -5.82 12.38 15.60
CA GLY A 107 -5.95 10.92 15.53
C GLY A 107 -5.46 10.33 14.19
N LEU A 108 -5.75 10.97 13.08
CA LEU A 108 -5.28 10.53 11.76
C LEU A 108 -3.76 10.66 11.62
N GLY A 109 -3.18 11.76 12.15
CA GLY A 109 -1.72 11.94 12.18
C GLY A 109 -1.03 10.86 13.02
N ALA A 110 -1.57 10.55 14.20
CA ALA A 110 -1.07 9.46 15.04
C ALA A 110 -1.14 8.09 14.36
N THR A 111 -2.19 7.82 13.59
CA THR A 111 -2.33 6.57 12.83
C THR A 111 -1.23 6.43 11.77
N VAL A 112 -0.97 7.51 11.01
CA VAL A 112 0.09 7.50 9.99
C VAL A 112 1.45 7.27 10.63
N ALA A 113 1.75 7.96 11.74
CA ALA A 113 3.00 7.79 12.48
C ALA A 113 3.15 6.36 13.04
N SER A 114 2.09 5.81 13.64
CA SER A 114 2.09 4.43 14.17
C SER A 114 2.28 3.40 13.07
N SER A 115 1.67 3.60 11.89
CA SER A 115 1.86 2.73 10.73
C SER A 115 3.30 2.76 10.24
N GLY A 116 3.95 3.94 10.25
CA GLY A 116 5.36 4.10 9.92
C GLY A 116 6.27 3.35 10.89
N ILE A 117 6.03 3.50 12.20
CA ILE A 117 6.77 2.77 13.24
C ILE A 117 6.59 1.25 13.07
N GLY A 118 5.36 0.78 12.85
CA GLY A 118 5.07 -0.64 12.60
C GLY A 118 5.76 -1.18 11.34
N GLY A 119 5.89 -0.34 10.30
CA GLY A 119 6.64 -0.67 9.09
C GLY A 119 8.14 -0.82 9.29
N ILE A 120 8.71 -0.07 10.23
CA ILE A 120 10.15 -0.15 10.59
C ILE A 120 10.39 -1.31 11.57
N VAL A 121 9.62 -1.38 12.65
CA VAL A 121 9.84 -2.36 13.74
C VAL A 121 9.43 -3.77 13.33
N GLY A 122 8.36 -3.91 12.52
CA GLY A 122 7.80 -5.22 12.14
C GLY A 122 8.81 -6.16 11.45
N PRO A 123 9.44 -5.76 10.34
CA PRO A 123 10.38 -6.64 9.63
C PRO A 123 11.63 -6.98 10.44
N VAL A 124 12.21 -6.02 11.20
CA VAL A 124 13.41 -6.30 12.00
C VAL A 124 13.10 -7.26 13.14
N LEU A 125 11.99 -7.06 13.86
CA LEU A 125 11.60 -8.00 14.91
C LEU A 125 11.29 -9.38 14.35
N ALA A 126 10.51 -9.44 13.26
CA ALA A 126 10.15 -10.72 12.66
C ALA A 126 11.36 -11.48 12.12
N GLY A 127 12.25 -10.80 11.38
CA GLY A 127 13.46 -11.40 10.84
C GLY A 127 14.44 -11.84 11.93
N SER A 128 14.68 -11.02 12.96
CA SER A 128 15.58 -11.34 14.06
C SER A 128 15.07 -12.50 14.92
N LEU A 129 13.79 -12.45 15.33
CA LEU A 129 13.19 -13.51 16.15
C LEU A 129 13.12 -14.83 15.38
N ALA A 130 12.79 -14.79 14.10
CA ALA A 130 12.75 -16.00 13.27
C ALA A 130 14.14 -16.60 13.08
N GLY A 131 15.17 -15.77 12.89
CA GLY A 131 16.54 -16.24 12.74
C GLY A 131 17.17 -16.76 14.01
N LEU A 132 16.80 -16.22 15.19
CA LEU A 132 17.39 -16.61 16.48
C LEU A 132 16.66 -17.76 17.16
N VAL A 133 15.33 -17.77 17.08
CA VAL A 133 14.48 -18.66 17.91
C VAL A 133 13.59 -19.56 17.05
N GLY A 134 13.16 -19.10 15.89
CA GLY A 134 12.34 -19.89 14.96
C GLY A 134 11.17 -19.12 14.35
N LEU A 135 10.68 -19.65 13.21
CA LEU A 135 9.67 -19.01 12.35
C LEU A 135 8.32 -18.72 13.03
N ALA A 136 7.95 -19.48 14.06
CA ALA A 136 6.69 -19.32 14.77
C ALA A 136 6.71 -18.15 15.77
N ILE A 137 7.87 -17.83 16.33
CA ILE A 137 8.00 -16.87 17.43
C ILE A 137 7.51 -15.46 17.08
N PRO A 138 7.82 -14.87 15.91
CA PRO A 138 7.29 -13.57 15.52
C PRO A 138 5.76 -13.50 15.57
N PHE A 139 5.09 -14.59 15.20
CA PHE A 139 3.62 -14.64 15.17
C PHE A 139 3.05 -14.79 16.59
N TYR A 140 3.66 -15.60 17.47
CA TYR A 140 3.27 -15.65 18.88
C TYR A 140 3.41 -14.30 19.56
N MET A 141 4.53 -13.59 19.33
CA MET A 141 4.73 -12.25 19.86
C MET A 141 3.69 -11.27 19.33
N ALA A 142 3.41 -11.31 18.03
CA ALA A 142 2.37 -10.48 17.44
C ALA A 142 0.99 -10.78 18.01
N ALA A 143 0.65 -12.07 18.19
CA ALA A 143 -0.61 -12.49 18.82
C ALA A 143 -0.74 -11.94 20.25
N LEU A 144 0.32 -12.04 21.05
CA LEU A 144 0.36 -11.48 22.40
C LEU A 144 0.10 -9.97 22.41
N VAL A 145 0.74 -9.23 21.49
CA VAL A 145 0.52 -7.79 21.35
C VAL A 145 -0.93 -7.49 20.95
N PHE A 146 -1.51 -8.25 20.00
CA PHE A 146 -2.91 -8.07 19.61
C PHE A 146 -3.87 -8.39 20.76
N VAL A 147 -3.61 -9.45 21.55
CA VAL A 147 -4.40 -9.75 22.75
C VAL A 147 -4.32 -8.61 23.75
N ALA A 148 -3.11 -8.16 24.08
CA ALA A 148 -2.91 -7.06 25.05
C ALA A 148 -3.61 -5.77 24.62
N LEU A 149 -3.46 -5.37 23.36
CA LEU A 149 -4.14 -4.20 22.80
C LEU A 149 -5.66 -4.35 22.77
N THR A 150 -6.16 -5.54 22.43
CA THR A 150 -7.59 -5.83 22.38
C THR A 150 -8.22 -5.76 23.78
N VAL A 151 -7.56 -6.32 24.78
CA VAL A 151 -7.98 -6.21 26.19
C VAL A 151 -7.95 -4.76 26.65
N LEU A 152 -6.86 -4.04 26.38
CA LEU A 152 -6.74 -2.62 26.71
C LEU A 152 -7.88 -1.80 26.10
N LEU A 153 -8.13 -1.94 24.79
CA LEU A 153 -9.22 -1.24 24.09
C LEU A 153 -10.60 -1.66 24.61
N GLY A 154 -10.76 -2.93 24.98
CA GLY A 154 -11.98 -3.49 25.57
C GLY A 154 -12.30 -2.91 26.97
N THR A 155 -11.28 -2.59 27.77
CA THR A 155 -11.44 -2.01 29.11
C THR A 155 -11.62 -0.48 29.09
N MET A 156 -11.15 0.21 28.06
CA MET A 156 -11.30 1.67 27.95
C MET A 156 -12.77 2.05 27.72
N ARG A 157 -13.30 2.95 28.54
CA ARG A 157 -14.67 3.49 28.41
C ARG A 157 -14.68 4.75 27.52
N LEU A 158 -14.35 4.58 26.26
CA LEU A 158 -14.38 5.65 25.26
C LEU A 158 -15.75 5.71 24.57
N PRO A 159 -16.25 6.91 24.21
CA PRO A 159 -17.51 7.07 23.50
C PRO A 159 -17.50 6.32 22.15
N SER A 160 -18.65 5.84 21.71
CA SER A 160 -18.83 5.34 20.36
C SER A 160 -19.39 6.47 19.48
N PRO A 161 -18.90 6.67 18.26
CA PRO A 161 -19.45 7.69 17.36
C PRO A 161 -20.90 7.39 17.04
N ALA A 162 -21.69 8.45 16.85
CA ALA A 162 -23.03 8.32 16.28
C ALA A 162 -22.93 7.82 14.83
N PRO A 163 -23.91 7.02 14.36
CA PRO A 163 -23.95 6.56 12.98
C PRO A 163 -23.89 7.74 12.01
N GLN A 164 -22.94 7.72 11.08
CA GLN A 164 -22.86 8.72 10.02
C GLN A 164 -23.54 8.19 8.76
N ALA A 165 -24.36 9.01 8.11
CA ALA A 165 -25.02 8.64 6.87
C ALA A 165 -23.99 8.33 5.78
N ALA A 166 -24.11 7.15 5.16
CA ALA A 166 -23.24 6.72 4.07
C ALA A 166 -23.25 7.74 2.92
N ALA A 167 -22.07 8.19 2.49
CA ALA A 167 -21.92 9.10 1.37
C ALA A 167 -22.42 8.44 0.08
N SER A 168 -23.64 8.77 -0.34
CA SER A 168 -24.24 8.32 -1.60
C SER A 168 -23.68 9.13 -2.77
N GLY A 169 -22.99 8.48 -3.73
CA GLY A 169 -22.58 9.20 -4.94
C GLY A 169 -21.47 8.58 -5.80
N PHE A 170 -20.85 7.48 -5.40
CA PHE A 170 -19.69 6.92 -6.09
C PHE A 170 -19.94 6.60 -7.59
N ARG A 171 -21.06 5.98 -7.93
CA ARG A 171 -21.34 5.52 -9.30
C ARG A 171 -21.51 6.63 -10.35
N ARG A 172 -22.04 7.79 -9.97
CA ARG A 172 -22.24 8.94 -10.90
C ARG A 172 -20.97 9.72 -11.18
N SER A 173 -19.97 9.64 -10.29
CA SER A 173 -18.76 10.46 -10.31
C SER A 173 -17.58 9.80 -11.04
N ALA A 174 -17.55 8.47 -11.16
CA ALA A 174 -16.38 7.73 -11.64
C ALA A 174 -15.91 8.12 -13.07
N GLY A 175 -16.84 8.32 -14.01
CA GLY A 175 -16.49 8.72 -15.38
C GLY A 175 -15.91 10.15 -15.48
N GLY A 176 -16.26 11.02 -14.55
CA GLY A 176 -15.73 12.38 -14.47
C GLY A 176 -14.31 12.45 -13.87
N MET A 177 -13.99 11.56 -12.92
CA MET A 177 -12.69 11.58 -12.19
C MET A 177 -11.50 11.46 -13.12
N LEU A 178 -11.57 10.58 -14.12
CA LEU A 178 -10.51 10.39 -15.12
C LEU A 178 -10.37 11.57 -16.09
N ARG A 179 -11.20 12.61 -15.96
CA ARG A 179 -11.07 13.86 -16.72
C ARG A 179 -10.20 14.89 -16.01
N ASN A 180 -9.90 14.74 -14.73
CA ASN A 180 -9.08 15.68 -13.96
C ASN A 180 -7.60 15.25 -13.95
N ARG A 181 -6.68 16.18 -14.34
CA ARG A 181 -5.24 15.91 -14.39
C ARG A 181 -4.63 15.52 -13.04
N GLY A 182 -5.14 16.11 -11.96
CA GLY A 182 -4.69 15.80 -10.61
C GLY A 182 -5.07 14.37 -10.19
N ILE A 183 -6.33 13.98 -10.47
CA ILE A 183 -6.82 12.63 -10.13
C ILE A 183 -6.12 11.56 -10.97
N VAL A 184 -5.91 11.81 -12.27
CA VAL A 184 -5.18 10.86 -13.15
C VAL A 184 -3.73 10.68 -12.70
N ALA A 185 -3.02 11.78 -12.38
CA ALA A 185 -1.66 11.70 -11.85
C ALA A 185 -1.62 10.99 -10.49
N ALA A 186 -2.59 11.25 -9.61
CA ALA A 186 -2.71 10.55 -8.33
C ALA A 186 -2.97 9.05 -8.51
N THR A 187 -3.83 8.67 -9.47
CA THR A 187 -4.10 7.26 -9.82
C THR A 187 -2.83 6.58 -10.34
N ALA A 188 -2.11 7.22 -11.26
CA ALA A 188 -0.83 6.71 -11.76
C ALA A 188 0.19 6.50 -10.63
N ALA A 189 0.28 7.45 -9.68
CA ALA A 189 1.15 7.35 -8.52
C ALA A 189 0.79 6.14 -7.65
N VAL A 190 -0.49 5.92 -7.38
CA VAL A 190 -0.98 4.79 -6.56
C VAL A 190 -0.71 3.45 -7.25
N VAL A 191 -0.94 3.35 -8.57
CA VAL A 191 -0.64 2.13 -9.34
C VAL A 191 0.85 1.80 -9.27
N VAL A 192 1.73 2.78 -9.54
CA VAL A 192 3.18 2.55 -9.51
C VAL A 192 3.66 2.24 -8.09
N ALA A 193 3.16 2.94 -7.08
CA ALA A 193 3.52 2.69 -5.69
C ALA A 193 3.11 1.27 -5.23
N GLY A 194 1.91 0.80 -5.61
CA GLY A 194 1.42 -0.54 -5.30
C GLY A 194 2.21 -1.63 -6.03
N MET A 195 2.48 -1.44 -7.31
CA MET A 195 3.24 -2.37 -8.12
C MET A 195 4.70 -2.49 -7.63
N THR A 196 5.38 -1.37 -7.43
CA THR A 196 6.77 -1.37 -6.94
C THR A 196 6.87 -1.96 -5.54
N TRP A 197 5.89 -1.68 -4.66
CA TRP A 197 5.82 -2.32 -3.36
C TRP A 197 5.72 -3.85 -3.49
N SER A 198 4.75 -4.34 -4.26
CA SER A 198 4.48 -5.77 -4.39
C SER A 198 5.66 -6.53 -5.00
N VAL A 199 6.22 -6.04 -6.10
CA VAL A 199 7.36 -6.69 -6.78
C VAL A 199 8.60 -6.69 -5.90
N THR A 200 8.91 -5.56 -5.25
CA THR A 200 10.07 -5.44 -4.38
C THR A 200 9.97 -6.34 -3.15
N TYR A 201 8.78 -6.46 -2.55
CA TYR A 201 8.57 -7.29 -1.35
C TYR A 201 8.35 -8.77 -1.67
N LEU A 202 8.06 -9.12 -2.92
CA LEU A 202 8.04 -10.51 -3.38
C LEU A 202 9.44 -11.00 -3.73
N LEU A 203 10.16 -10.26 -4.58
CA LEU A 203 11.45 -10.72 -5.12
C LEU A 203 12.64 -10.35 -4.25
N GLY A 204 12.60 -9.19 -3.57
CA GLY A 204 13.74 -8.69 -2.78
C GLY A 204 14.22 -9.66 -1.71
N PRO A 205 13.35 -10.15 -0.81
CA PRO A 205 13.75 -11.11 0.22
C PRO A 205 14.28 -12.43 -0.35
N GLU A 206 13.67 -12.93 -1.42
CA GLU A 206 14.06 -14.18 -2.08
C GLU A 206 15.45 -14.06 -2.72
N GLU A 207 15.69 -12.99 -3.48
CA GLU A 207 17.00 -12.72 -4.08
C GLU A 207 18.11 -12.46 -3.03
N LEU A 208 17.78 -11.78 -1.93
CA LEU A 208 18.72 -11.61 -0.82
C LEU A 208 19.04 -12.94 -0.14
N HIS A 209 18.05 -13.79 0.07
CA HIS A 209 18.21 -15.09 0.71
C HIS A 209 19.03 -16.03 -0.18
N SER A 210 18.75 -16.11 -1.46
CA SER A 210 19.53 -16.87 -2.45
C SER A 210 20.97 -16.38 -2.56
N GLY A 211 21.21 -15.08 -2.32
CA GLY A 211 22.54 -14.48 -2.19
C GLY A 211 23.23 -14.73 -0.84
N GLY A 212 22.68 -15.60 0.01
CA GLY A 212 23.28 -16.01 1.29
C GLY A 212 23.03 -15.03 2.45
N VAL A 213 22.11 -14.05 2.28
CA VAL A 213 21.79 -13.10 3.35
C VAL A 213 20.86 -13.74 4.37
N SER A 214 21.18 -13.64 5.65
CA SER A 214 20.36 -14.21 6.74
C SER A 214 18.99 -13.53 6.86
N THR A 215 17.99 -14.28 7.32
CA THR A 215 16.62 -13.76 7.55
C THR A 215 16.59 -12.52 8.46
N ALA A 216 17.46 -12.51 9.48
CA ALA A 216 17.62 -11.36 10.38
C ALA A 216 18.12 -10.12 9.63
N THR A 217 19.14 -10.28 8.78
CA THR A 217 19.70 -9.20 7.96
C THR A 217 18.68 -8.71 6.92
N ILE A 218 17.92 -9.61 6.30
CA ILE A 218 16.81 -9.24 5.40
C ILE A 218 15.78 -8.38 6.14
N GLY A 219 15.39 -8.77 7.35
CA GLY A 219 14.50 -7.99 8.19
C GLY A 219 15.03 -6.59 8.49
N LEU A 220 16.33 -6.47 8.80
CA LEU A 220 17.01 -5.19 9.03
C LEU A 220 17.04 -4.31 7.76
N LEU A 221 17.34 -4.87 6.61
CA LEU A 221 17.36 -4.15 5.32
C LEU A 221 15.97 -3.63 4.94
N LEU A 222 14.93 -4.45 5.12
CA LEU A 222 13.54 -4.03 4.88
C LEU A 222 13.10 -2.94 5.86
N SER A 223 13.53 -3.00 7.12
CA SER A 223 13.27 -1.96 8.11
C SER A 223 14.00 -0.66 7.78
N ALA A 224 15.23 -0.73 7.30
CA ALA A 224 15.97 0.44 6.80
C ALA A 224 15.25 1.07 5.59
N ALA A 225 14.76 0.27 4.65
CA ALA A 225 13.97 0.76 3.54
C ALA A 225 12.63 1.41 4.00
N ALA A 226 11.98 0.86 5.01
CA ALA A 226 10.81 1.46 5.61
C ALA A 226 11.14 2.80 6.32
N ALA A 227 12.28 2.89 7.00
CA ALA A 227 12.75 4.15 7.57
C ALA A 227 13.03 5.21 6.49
N ILE A 228 13.67 4.83 5.39
CA ILE A 228 13.87 5.69 4.21
C ILE A 228 12.53 6.19 3.66
N PHE A 229 11.54 5.29 3.53
CA PHE A 229 10.20 5.67 3.10
C PHE A 229 9.55 6.68 4.05
N VAL A 230 9.61 6.46 5.36
CA VAL A 230 9.04 7.37 6.38
C VAL A 230 9.72 8.74 6.34
N LEU A 231 11.05 8.76 6.38
CA LEU A 231 11.84 10.00 6.33
C LEU A 231 11.61 10.77 5.03
N GLY A 232 11.59 10.06 3.89
CA GLY A 232 11.28 10.66 2.60
C GLY A 232 9.85 11.21 2.52
N SER A 233 8.88 10.55 3.14
CA SER A 233 7.50 11.04 3.25
C SER A 233 7.40 12.28 4.12
N MET A 234 8.08 12.31 5.27
CA MET A 234 8.15 13.49 6.14
C MET A 234 8.79 14.68 5.43
N THR A 235 9.92 14.45 4.75
CA THR A 235 10.62 15.49 3.97
C THR A 235 9.74 16.02 2.84
N THR A 236 9.05 15.14 2.10
CA THR A 236 8.14 15.57 1.03
C THR A 236 6.96 16.38 1.59
N THR A 237 6.43 15.98 2.73
CA THR A 237 5.32 16.68 3.39
C THR A 237 5.75 18.04 3.95
N SER A 238 6.97 18.17 4.48
CA SER A 238 7.50 19.43 5.02
C SER A 238 7.68 20.53 3.95
N ILE A 239 7.87 20.14 2.67
CA ILE A 239 7.86 21.08 1.54
C ILE A 239 6.47 21.71 1.34
N GLY A 240 5.44 21.11 1.92
CA GLY A 240 4.07 21.62 1.93
C GLY A 240 3.42 21.69 0.55
N THR A 241 2.66 22.75 0.33
CA THR A 241 1.86 22.90 -0.91
C THR A 241 2.69 22.95 -2.20
N ARG A 242 3.99 23.26 -2.13
CA ARG A 242 4.92 23.27 -3.28
C ARG A 242 5.18 21.87 -3.82
N ALA A 243 5.15 20.84 -2.97
CA ALA A 243 5.30 19.44 -3.37
C ALA A 243 4.07 18.89 -4.11
N ILE A 244 2.87 19.48 -3.91
CA ILE A 244 1.62 18.96 -4.48
C ILE A 244 1.48 19.40 -5.95
N ARG A 245 2.32 18.83 -6.81
CA ARG A 245 2.31 19.08 -8.26
C ARG A 245 2.52 17.79 -9.04
N SER A 246 1.80 17.62 -10.14
CA SER A 246 1.90 16.41 -11.00
C SER A 246 3.33 16.13 -11.49
N LYS A 247 4.18 17.14 -11.65
CA LYS A 247 5.58 16.97 -12.06
C LYS A 247 6.39 16.12 -11.09
N TRP A 248 6.14 16.23 -9.78
CA TRP A 248 6.84 15.42 -8.78
C TRP A 248 6.40 13.94 -8.84
N ILE A 249 5.12 13.69 -9.16
CA ILE A 249 4.64 12.34 -9.42
C ILE A 249 5.32 11.75 -10.65
N LEU A 250 5.41 12.51 -11.75
CA LEU A 250 6.06 12.02 -12.97
C LEU A 250 7.55 11.73 -12.73
N ALA A 251 8.25 12.63 -12.01
CA ALA A 251 9.64 12.41 -11.63
C ALA A 251 9.82 11.19 -10.72
N ALA A 252 8.90 10.99 -9.76
CA ALA A 252 8.95 9.84 -8.86
C ALA A 252 8.60 8.51 -9.58
N ILE A 253 7.71 8.51 -10.58
CA ILE A 253 7.46 7.34 -11.43
C ILE A 253 8.72 6.99 -12.24
N ALA A 254 9.40 7.98 -12.83
CA ALA A 254 10.67 7.76 -13.52
C ALA A 254 11.74 7.23 -12.55
N GLY A 255 11.83 7.82 -11.34
CA GLY A 255 12.73 7.34 -10.28
C GLY A 255 12.41 5.90 -9.83
N ALA A 256 11.13 5.53 -9.77
CA ALA A 256 10.71 4.16 -9.46
C ALA A 256 11.13 3.16 -10.56
N ALA A 257 11.03 3.55 -11.83
CA ALA A 257 11.53 2.74 -12.94
C ALA A 257 13.06 2.56 -12.86
N LEU A 258 13.80 3.65 -12.66
CA LEU A 258 15.26 3.61 -12.54
C LEU A 258 15.73 2.80 -11.31
N ALA A 259 14.95 2.77 -10.23
CA ALA A 259 15.28 2.02 -9.04
C ALA A 259 15.33 0.49 -9.26
N PHE A 260 14.72 -0.05 -10.32
CA PHE A 260 14.84 -1.46 -10.68
C PHE A 260 16.16 -1.81 -11.38
N VAL A 261 16.86 -0.83 -11.97
CA VAL A 261 18.09 -1.07 -12.76
C VAL A 261 19.16 -1.85 -11.99
N PRO A 262 19.50 -1.56 -10.73
CA PRO A 262 20.50 -2.34 -9.99
C PRO A 262 20.15 -3.84 -9.91
N GLY A 263 18.87 -4.17 -9.62
CA GLY A 263 18.41 -5.55 -9.54
C GLY A 263 18.36 -6.27 -10.90
N ILE A 264 18.11 -5.54 -12.00
CA ILE A 264 18.18 -6.08 -13.37
C ILE A 264 19.62 -6.36 -13.75
N MET A 265 20.56 -5.47 -13.41
CA MET A 265 21.97 -5.59 -13.78
C MET A 265 22.69 -6.70 -13.00
N SER A 266 22.32 -6.92 -11.75
CA SER A 266 23.01 -7.88 -10.88
C SER A 266 22.09 -8.38 -9.76
N SER A 267 22.23 -9.67 -9.41
CA SER A 267 21.55 -10.29 -8.24
C SER A 267 22.41 -10.27 -6.98
N THR A 268 23.45 -9.43 -6.92
CA THR A 268 24.25 -9.32 -5.68
C THR A 268 23.40 -8.69 -4.56
N PRO A 269 23.65 -9.05 -3.28
CA PRO A 269 22.93 -8.47 -2.15
C PRO A 269 22.95 -6.93 -2.12
N LEU A 270 24.07 -6.32 -2.57
CA LEU A 270 24.19 -4.87 -2.67
C LEU A 270 23.25 -4.28 -3.72
N SER A 271 23.17 -4.88 -4.91
CA SER A 271 22.29 -4.43 -5.99
C SER A 271 20.82 -4.54 -5.62
N ILE A 272 20.43 -5.65 -4.98
CA ILE A 272 19.05 -5.85 -4.51
C ILE A 272 18.72 -4.86 -3.38
N THR A 273 19.66 -4.62 -2.46
CA THR A 273 19.46 -3.60 -1.40
C THR A 273 19.32 -2.20 -2.00
N ALA A 274 20.14 -1.84 -2.99
CA ALA A 274 20.02 -0.56 -3.69
C ALA A 274 18.65 -0.41 -4.40
N MET A 275 18.16 -1.46 -5.03
CA MET A 275 16.81 -1.51 -5.62
C MET A 275 15.72 -1.31 -4.56
N VAL A 276 15.78 -2.03 -3.44
CA VAL A 276 14.80 -1.93 -2.34
C VAL A 276 14.76 -0.51 -1.77
N CYS A 277 15.92 0.07 -1.49
CA CYS A 277 16.04 1.45 -0.98
C CYS A 277 15.60 2.48 -2.03
N GLY A 278 16.00 2.32 -3.29
CA GLY A 278 15.63 3.21 -4.39
C GLY A 278 14.12 3.25 -4.62
N THR A 279 13.47 2.08 -4.61
CA THR A 279 11.99 2.00 -4.72
C THR A 279 11.30 2.60 -3.50
N ALA A 280 11.87 2.51 -2.29
CA ALA A 280 11.35 3.14 -1.08
C ALA A 280 11.38 4.68 -1.18
N ILE A 281 12.47 5.27 -1.71
CA ILE A 281 12.58 6.71 -1.97
C ILE A 281 11.50 7.16 -2.96
N ALA A 282 11.37 6.49 -4.10
CA ALA A 282 10.38 6.85 -5.10
C ALA A 282 8.94 6.75 -4.53
N ARG A 283 8.62 5.67 -3.81
CA ARG A 283 7.32 5.48 -3.17
C ARG A 283 7.01 6.54 -2.12
N SER A 284 8.00 7.04 -1.38
CA SER A 284 7.79 8.09 -0.38
C SER A 284 7.21 9.36 -1.01
N VAL A 285 7.71 9.76 -2.18
CA VAL A 285 7.20 10.90 -2.94
C VAL A 285 5.82 10.59 -3.53
N LEU A 286 5.67 9.43 -4.19
CA LEU A 286 4.40 9.02 -4.79
C LEU A 286 3.27 9.03 -3.77
N TRP A 287 3.50 8.44 -2.60
CA TRP A 287 2.51 8.33 -1.54
C TRP A 287 2.16 9.67 -0.90
N SER A 288 3.17 10.50 -0.63
CA SER A 288 2.97 11.81 0.02
C SER A 288 2.24 12.82 -0.88
N VAL A 289 2.33 12.67 -2.22
CA VAL A 289 1.75 13.62 -3.17
C VAL A 289 0.42 13.16 -3.74
N CYS A 290 0.17 11.84 -3.86
CA CYS A 290 -1.02 11.32 -4.54
C CYS A 290 -2.34 11.73 -3.86
N TYR A 291 -2.46 11.57 -2.55
CA TYR A 291 -3.71 11.89 -1.83
C TYR A 291 -4.02 13.38 -1.80
N PRO A 292 -3.08 14.28 -1.43
CA PRO A 292 -3.33 15.72 -1.51
C PRO A 292 -3.64 16.21 -2.93
N LEU A 293 -3.02 15.62 -3.95
CA LEU A 293 -3.31 15.98 -5.34
C LEU A 293 -4.70 15.49 -5.78
N GLY A 294 -5.09 14.29 -5.35
CA GLY A 294 -6.43 13.76 -5.53
C GLY A 294 -7.50 14.61 -4.86
N ALA A 295 -7.27 15.07 -3.60
CA ALA A 295 -8.16 15.95 -2.87
C ALA A 295 -8.38 17.29 -3.60
N ARG A 296 -7.31 17.95 -4.05
CA ARG A 296 -7.42 19.17 -4.88
C ARG A 296 -8.15 18.92 -6.20
N GLY A 297 -8.00 17.73 -6.77
CA GLY A 297 -8.73 17.32 -7.97
C GLY A 297 -10.22 17.20 -7.70
N ALA A 298 -10.62 16.63 -6.56
CA ALA A 298 -12.00 16.52 -6.11
C ALA A 298 -12.64 17.89 -5.94
N GLU A 299 -12.00 18.79 -5.18
CA GLU A 299 -12.47 20.16 -4.94
C GLU A 299 -12.73 20.91 -6.25
N ARG A 300 -11.79 20.86 -7.21
CA ARG A 300 -11.92 21.51 -8.53
C ARG A 300 -13.08 20.97 -9.37
N MET A 301 -13.54 19.78 -9.08
CA MET A 301 -14.66 19.13 -9.77
C MET A 301 -15.99 19.23 -9.00
N GLY A 302 -15.99 19.83 -7.81
CA GLY A 302 -17.14 19.83 -6.92
C GLY A 302 -17.51 18.43 -6.42
N LEU A 303 -16.56 17.50 -6.36
CA LEU A 303 -16.75 16.14 -5.85
C LEU A 303 -16.40 16.11 -4.36
N GLY A 304 -17.08 15.23 -3.62
CA GLY A 304 -16.67 14.94 -2.24
C GLY A 304 -15.26 14.34 -2.20
N VAL A 305 -14.38 14.91 -1.36
CA VAL A 305 -13.00 14.42 -1.21
C VAL A 305 -12.97 12.93 -0.86
N GLY A 306 -13.87 12.47 0.01
CA GLY A 306 -14.00 11.07 0.40
C GLY A 306 -14.23 10.10 -0.77
N VAL A 307 -14.96 10.54 -1.81
CA VAL A 307 -15.21 9.73 -3.01
C VAL A 307 -13.92 9.47 -3.78
N VAL A 308 -13.09 10.51 -3.94
CA VAL A 308 -11.77 10.37 -4.63
C VAL A 308 -10.79 9.58 -3.78
N MET A 309 -10.79 9.77 -2.45
CA MET A 309 -9.97 8.97 -1.55
C MET A 309 -10.34 7.49 -1.61
N GLY A 310 -11.64 7.18 -1.58
CA GLY A 310 -12.14 5.80 -1.75
C GLY A 310 -11.76 5.19 -3.08
N PHE A 311 -11.80 5.95 -4.17
CA PHE A 311 -11.34 5.51 -5.49
C PHE A 311 -9.84 5.18 -5.49
N LEU A 312 -8.99 6.07 -4.97
CA LEU A 312 -7.54 5.84 -4.89
C LEU A 312 -7.22 4.62 -4.01
N GLN A 313 -7.96 4.44 -2.91
CA GLN A 313 -7.80 3.28 -2.05
C GLN A 313 -8.21 1.96 -2.74
N ALA A 314 -9.28 1.98 -3.55
CA ALA A 314 -9.67 0.83 -4.36
C ALA A 314 -8.61 0.49 -5.42
N VAL A 315 -8.01 1.51 -6.06
CA VAL A 315 -6.88 1.31 -7.00
C VAL A 315 -5.68 0.69 -6.27
N TRP A 316 -5.33 1.18 -5.08
CA TRP A 316 -4.27 0.60 -4.25
C TRP A 316 -4.55 -0.86 -3.92
N ALA A 317 -5.74 -1.17 -3.43
CA ALA A 317 -6.12 -2.54 -3.07
C ALA A 317 -6.06 -3.48 -4.27
N THR A 318 -6.59 -3.06 -5.42
CA THR A 318 -6.52 -3.84 -6.67
C THR A 318 -5.07 -4.09 -7.09
N THR A 319 -4.22 -3.06 -7.06
CA THR A 319 -2.81 -3.19 -7.43
C THR A 319 -2.06 -4.10 -6.45
N SER A 320 -2.37 -4.01 -5.15
CA SER A 320 -1.77 -4.85 -4.11
C SER A 320 -2.19 -6.32 -4.17
N VAL A 321 -3.29 -6.63 -4.88
CA VAL A 321 -3.70 -8.00 -5.19
C VAL A 321 -3.09 -8.47 -6.51
N VAL A 322 -3.28 -7.69 -7.57
CA VAL A 322 -2.90 -8.10 -8.94
C VAL A 322 -1.38 -8.20 -9.10
N SER A 323 -0.63 -7.24 -8.57
CA SER A 323 0.82 -7.19 -8.82
C SER A 323 1.60 -8.37 -8.23
N PRO A 324 1.40 -8.81 -6.97
CA PRO A 324 2.13 -9.96 -6.45
C PRO A 324 1.67 -11.27 -7.09
N LEU A 325 0.40 -11.40 -7.48
CA LEU A 325 -0.11 -12.57 -8.21
C LEU A 325 0.50 -12.66 -9.60
N ALA A 326 0.54 -11.55 -10.35
CA ALA A 326 1.13 -11.50 -11.67
C ALA A 326 2.65 -11.77 -11.62
N ALA A 327 3.38 -11.12 -10.71
CA ALA A 327 4.81 -11.33 -10.54
C ALA A 327 5.11 -12.79 -10.12
N GLY A 328 4.32 -13.34 -9.18
CA GLY A 328 4.46 -14.72 -8.73
C GLY A 328 4.16 -15.74 -9.83
N ALA A 329 3.13 -15.50 -10.66
CA ALA A 329 2.82 -16.36 -11.82
C ALA A 329 3.95 -16.31 -12.87
N LEU A 330 4.54 -15.14 -13.09
CA LEU A 330 5.66 -14.98 -14.03
C LEU A 330 6.92 -15.72 -13.57
N LEU A 331 7.14 -15.91 -12.26
CA LEU A 331 8.27 -16.70 -11.77
C LEU A 331 8.27 -18.16 -12.26
N GLY A 332 7.11 -18.68 -12.71
CA GLY A 332 7.03 -20.00 -13.35
C GLY A 332 7.60 -20.08 -14.75
N VAL A 333 7.77 -18.95 -15.45
CA VAL A 333 8.14 -18.88 -16.87
C VAL A 333 9.24 -17.87 -17.19
N ALA A 334 9.60 -17.00 -16.25
CA ALA A 334 10.55 -15.91 -16.44
C ALA A 334 11.52 -15.84 -15.26
N SER A 335 12.72 -15.33 -15.49
CA SER A 335 13.67 -15.10 -14.42
C SER A 335 13.28 -13.90 -13.53
N PRO A 336 13.75 -13.81 -12.27
CA PRO A 336 13.53 -12.63 -11.45
C PRO A 336 13.96 -11.33 -12.11
N ARG A 337 15.04 -11.35 -12.88
CA ARG A 337 15.54 -10.18 -13.64
C ARG A 337 14.54 -9.75 -14.74
N ASP A 338 13.94 -10.70 -15.44
CA ASP A 338 12.93 -10.40 -16.47
C ASP A 338 11.69 -9.76 -15.83
N ILE A 339 11.30 -10.23 -14.65
CA ILE A 339 10.15 -9.68 -13.91
C ILE A 339 10.46 -8.25 -13.44
N LEU A 340 11.68 -7.97 -12.98
CA LEU A 340 12.12 -6.62 -12.64
C LEU A 340 12.13 -5.71 -13.88
N ALA A 341 12.58 -6.21 -15.03
CA ALA A 341 12.53 -5.48 -16.30
C ALA A 341 11.10 -5.19 -16.75
N ILE A 342 10.19 -6.15 -16.63
CA ILE A 342 8.76 -5.97 -16.90
C ILE A 342 8.17 -4.91 -15.96
N ALA A 343 8.49 -4.94 -14.67
CA ALA A 343 8.05 -3.94 -13.71
C ALA A 343 8.58 -2.54 -14.04
N MET A 344 9.84 -2.42 -14.44
CA MET A 344 10.43 -1.17 -14.94
C MET A 344 9.68 -0.66 -16.18
N LEU A 345 9.45 -1.51 -17.19
CA LEU A 345 8.72 -1.16 -18.40
C LEU A 345 7.28 -0.77 -18.11
N ALA A 346 6.62 -1.44 -17.14
CA ALA A 346 5.28 -1.07 -16.70
C ALA A 346 5.26 0.33 -16.03
N CYS A 347 6.26 0.67 -15.21
CA CYS A 347 6.41 2.03 -14.68
C CYS A 347 6.56 3.07 -15.81
N LEU A 348 7.43 2.79 -16.80
CA LEU A 348 7.63 3.66 -17.95
C LEU A 348 6.36 3.77 -18.81
N GLY A 349 5.63 2.66 -18.98
CA GLY A 349 4.34 2.64 -19.66
C GLY A 349 3.29 3.53 -18.97
N VAL A 350 3.16 3.44 -17.64
CA VAL A 350 2.29 4.32 -16.86
C VAL A 350 2.74 5.78 -16.97
N LEU A 351 4.05 6.04 -16.94
CA LEU A 351 4.60 7.38 -17.15
C LEU A 351 4.22 7.93 -18.53
N GLY A 352 4.48 7.16 -19.60
CA GLY A 352 4.19 7.53 -20.99
C GLY A 352 2.70 7.77 -21.22
N LEU A 353 1.83 6.89 -20.71
CA LEU A 353 0.36 7.04 -20.81
C LEU A 353 -0.11 8.30 -20.08
N THR A 354 0.43 8.56 -18.88
CA THR A 354 0.08 9.75 -18.09
C THR A 354 0.51 11.02 -18.80
N LEU A 355 1.74 11.06 -19.34
CA LEU A 355 2.26 12.18 -20.13
C LEU A 355 1.43 12.40 -21.40
N ALA A 356 1.20 11.36 -22.20
CA ALA A 356 0.43 11.43 -23.44
C ALA A 356 -0.99 11.97 -23.18
N TRP A 357 -1.64 11.48 -22.09
CA TRP A 357 -2.95 11.94 -21.71
C TRP A 357 -2.94 13.41 -21.27
N MET A 358 -1.93 13.85 -20.51
CA MET A 358 -1.78 15.25 -20.10
C MET A 358 -1.49 16.17 -21.28
N CYS A 359 -0.67 15.74 -22.25
CA CYS A 359 -0.34 16.50 -23.47
C CYS A 359 -1.54 16.67 -24.39
N ARG A 360 -2.29 15.59 -24.66
CA ARG A 360 -3.52 15.66 -25.49
C ARG A 360 -4.51 16.71 -24.98
N ARG A 361 -4.66 16.83 -23.68
CA ARG A 361 -5.57 17.82 -23.08
C ARG A 361 -5.04 19.24 -23.11
N SER A 362 -3.71 19.45 -23.08
CA SER A 362 -3.14 20.79 -23.27
C SER A 362 -3.31 21.27 -24.70
N LEU A 363 -3.08 20.40 -25.70
CA LEU A 363 -3.32 20.72 -27.09
C LEU A 363 -4.80 21.04 -27.37
N GLY A 364 -5.73 20.22 -26.87
CA GLY A 364 -7.16 20.46 -27.05
C GLY A 364 -7.69 21.73 -26.36
N ALA A 365 -7.05 22.17 -25.27
CA ALA A 365 -7.36 23.46 -24.64
C ALA A 365 -6.77 24.63 -25.46
N TRP A 366 -5.55 24.45 -25.98
CA TRP A 366 -4.89 25.48 -26.81
C TRP A 366 -5.62 25.71 -28.13
N VAL A 367 -6.06 24.63 -28.80
CA VAL A 367 -6.87 24.70 -30.03
C VAL A 367 -8.18 25.42 -29.77
N ARG A 368 -8.88 25.15 -28.67
CA ARG A 368 -10.12 25.85 -28.31
C ARG A 368 -9.90 27.35 -28.12
N VAL A 369 -8.87 27.73 -27.37
CA VAL A 369 -8.53 29.15 -27.17
C VAL A 369 -8.08 29.83 -28.47
N ALA A 370 -7.39 29.13 -29.36
CA ALA A 370 -6.99 29.65 -30.66
C ALA A 370 -8.24 29.84 -31.59
N VAL A 371 -9.19 28.91 -31.57
CA VAL A 371 -10.43 29.01 -32.33
C VAL A 371 -11.34 30.13 -31.80
N GLU A 372 -11.48 30.27 -30.46
CA GLU A 372 -12.23 31.39 -29.86
C GLU A 372 -11.62 32.75 -30.21
N ARG A 373 -10.27 32.87 -30.17
CA ARG A 373 -9.58 34.13 -30.60
C ARG A 373 -9.77 34.41 -32.10
N ALA A 374 -9.75 33.38 -32.94
CA ALA A 374 -10.01 33.55 -34.37
C ALA A 374 -11.46 33.99 -34.63
N HIS A 375 -12.45 33.50 -33.92
CA HIS A 375 -13.86 33.91 -34.02
C HIS A 375 -14.05 35.38 -33.58
N VAL A 376 -13.39 35.80 -32.51
CA VAL A 376 -13.47 37.19 -32.03
C VAL A 376 -12.85 38.18 -33.03
N ASN A 377 -11.74 37.80 -33.69
CA ASN A 377 -11.10 38.66 -34.71
C ASN A 377 -11.83 38.70 -36.06
N ILE A 378 -12.76 37.78 -36.34
CA ILE A 378 -13.56 37.79 -37.57
C ILE A 378 -14.88 38.59 -37.36
N SER A 379 -15.28 38.80 -36.10
CA SER A 379 -16.48 39.53 -35.72
C SER A 379 -16.23 40.98 -35.31
N ALA A 380 -14.98 41.44 -35.29
CA ALA A 380 -14.58 42.85 -35.14
C ALA A 380 -14.14 43.44 -36.49
#